data_3b897d871ca2ed3beabb3ce0a7d5379f
#
_entry.id   3b897d871ca2ed3beabb3ce0a7d5379f
#
_cell.length_a   1.000
_cell.length_b   1.000
_cell.length_c   1.000
_cell.angle_alpha   90.00
_cell.angle_beta   90.00
_cell.angle_gamma   90.00
#
_symmetry.space_group_name_H-M   'P 1'
#
loop_
_entity.id
_entity.type
_entity.pdbx_description
1 polymer ?
#
loop_
_entity_poly.entity_id
_entity_poly.type
_entity_poly.pdbx_seq_one_letter_code
_entity_poly.pdbx_strand_id
1 'polypeptide(L)'
;MSSPDDHLETLHTLELAFNLAPVGMCVSRQRIVELCNETFARQFGYEVDELLGKPLALLYPSMDEFTHVGNLGLPVMREKGTYNDERIMRRRDGSLFWCHVAGRALDRSDPFACAVWMFEDISERRPVTTSLTLREREIAQHLVTGSTSKQIARVLGISPRTVEAHRGRLLKKYEATSHGELVARLVGGA
;
A
#
# COMPACT_ATOMS: atom_id res chain seq x y z
N MET A 1 -32.51 26.36 1.66
CA MET A 1 -32.40 25.69 2.99
C MET A 1 -32.83 24.26 2.76
N SER A 2 -31.87 23.30 2.77
CA SER A 2 -32.18 21.87 2.60
C SER A 2 -32.96 21.39 3.82
N SER A 3 -34.01 20.59 3.59
CA SER A 3 -34.80 19.97 4.66
C SER A 3 -33.90 19.01 5.48
N PRO A 4 -34.20 18.77 6.78
CA PRO A 4 -33.53 17.70 7.57
C PRO A 4 -33.61 16.32 6.88
N ASP A 5 -34.70 16.04 6.17
CA ASP A 5 -34.90 14.81 5.41
C ASP A 5 -33.95 14.69 4.21
N ASP A 6 -33.69 15.79 3.47
CA ASP A 6 -32.70 15.84 2.38
C ASP A 6 -31.31 15.54 2.88
N HIS A 7 -31.00 15.93 4.12
CA HIS A 7 -29.68 15.71 4.73
C HIS A 7 -29.48 14.22 5.11
N LEU A 8 -30.50 13.60 5.66
CA LEU A 8 -30.49 12.18 6.02
C LEU A 8 -30.40 11.28 4.78
N GLU A 9 -31.15 11.62 3.72
CA GLU A 9 -31.09 10.90 2.45
C GLU A 9 -29.71 11.01 1.79
N THR A 10 -29.10 12.20 1.83
CA THR A 10 -27.73 12.42 1.33
C THR A 10 -26.72 11.61 2.11
N LEU A 11 -26.79 11.59 3.45
CA LEU A 11 -25.89 10.81 4.30
C LEU A 11 -26.01 9.31 4.02
N HIS A 12 -27.21 8.78 3.90
CA HIS A 12 -27.47 7.40 3.54
C HIS A 12 -26.90 7.03 2.17
N THR A 13 -27.05 7.91 1.18
CA THR A 13 -26.48 7.72 -0.16
C THR A 13 -24.94 7.68 -0.12
N LEU A 14 -24.31 8.56 0.66
CA LEU A 14 -22.86 8.58 0.84
C LEU A 14 -22.35 7.30 1.55
N GLU A 15 -23.07 6.82 2.56
CA GLU A 15 -22.78 5.58 3.25
C GLU A 15 -22.87 4.39 2.29
N LEU A 16 -23.92 4.30 1.49
CA LEU A 16 -24.05 3.26 0.47
C LEU A 16 -22.92 3.33 -0.56
N ALA A 17 -22.60 4.51 -1.06
CA ALA A 17 -21.51 4.70 -2.03
C ALA A 17 -20.16 4.27 -1.47
N PHE A 18 -19.90 4.55 -0.19
CA PHE A 18 -18.67 4.13 0.49
C PHE A 18 -18.62 2.61 0.70
N ASN A 19 -19.70 2.02 1.22
CA ASN A 19 -19.74 0.58 1.54
C ASN A 19 -19.80 -0.31 0.30
N LEU A 20 -20.47 0.14 -0.78
CA LEU A 20 -20.55 -0.61 -2.03
C LEU A 20 -19.37 -0.33 -2.99
N ALA A 21 -18.42 0.52 -2.61
CA ALA A 21 -17.27 0.79 -3.46
C ALA A 21 -16.49 -0.53 -3.75
N PRO A 22 -16.16 -0.81 -5.03
CA PRO A 22 -15.47 -2.04 -5.42
C PRO A 22 -14.00 -2.09 -5.00
N VAL A 23 -13.50 -1.01 -4.39
CA VAL A 23 -12.14 -0.88 -3.86
C VAL A 23 -12.19 -0.73 -2.34
N GLY A 24 -11.15 -1.23 -1.66
CA GLY A 24 -11.00 -1.04 -0.23
C GLY A 24 -10.77 0.43 0.08
N MET A 25 -11.59 1.02 0.95
CA MET A 25 -11.45 2.42 1.36
C MET A 25 -11.38 2.54 2.88
N CYS A 26 -10.52 3.43 3.37
CA CYS A 26 -10.54 3.82 4.77
C CYS A 26 -10.26 5.31 4.96
N VAL A 27 -10.77 5.83 6.06
CA VAL A 27 -10.40 7.13 6.63
C VAL A 27 -9.50 6.85 7.82
N SER A 28 -8.35 7.52 7.89
CA SER A 28 -7.45 7.40 9.04
C SER A 28 -7.20 8.74 9.70
N ARG A 29 -7.09 8.74 11.03
CA ARG A 29 -6.55 9.85 11.82
C ARG A 29 -5.27 9.42 12.51
N GLN A 30 -4.20 10.19 12.34
CA GLN A 30 -2.88 9.86 12.86
C GLN A 30 -2.46 8.41 12.50
N ARG A 31 -2.82 7.98 11.27
CA ARG A 31 -2.59 6.63 10.74
C ARG A 31 -3.30 5.51 11.53
N ILE A 32 -4.35 5.85 12.26
CA ILE A 32 -5.27 4.93 12.93
C ILE A 32 -6.55 4.87 12.11
N VAL A 33 -7.10 3.70 11.85
CA VAL A 33 -8.34 3.50 11.09
C VAL A 33 -9.52 4.08 11.89
N GLU A 34 -10.17 5.10 11.36
CA GLU A 34 -11.38 5.70 11.93
C GLU A 34 -12.64 5.10 11.30
N LEU A 35 -12.58 4.87 9.99
CA LEU A 35 -13.68 4.31 9.20
C LEU A 35 -13.09 3.45 8.08
N CYS A 36 -13.71 2.32 7.78
CA CYS A 36 -13.40 1.54 6.59
C CYS A 36 -14.65 0.87 6.02
N ASN A 37 -14.63 0.59 4.71
CA ASN A 37 -15.70 -0.15 4.08
C ASN A 37 -15.47 -1.68 4.17
N GLU A 38 -16.53 -2.45 3.86
CA GLU A 38 -16.46 -3.91 3.88
C GLU A 38 -15.42 -4.47 2.90
N THR A 39 -15.25 -3.82 1.74
CA THR A 39 -14.25 -4.24 0.74
C THR A 39 -12.84 -4.16 1.31
N PHE A 40 -12.51 -3.09 2.06
CA PHE A 40 -11.24 -2.97 2.76
C PHE A 40 -11.04 -4.08 3.80
N ALA A 41 -12.01 -4.29 4.67
CA ALA A 41 -11.92 -5.31 5.71
C ALA A 41 -11.74 -6.71 5.11
N ARG A 42 -12.58 -7.08 4.14
CA ARG A 42 -12.53 -8.37 3.43
C ARG A 42 -11.20 -8.60 2.71
N GLN A 43 -10.67 -7.57 2.03
CA GLN A 43 -9.40 -7.64 1.32
C GLN A 43 -8.23 -8.01 2.26
N PHE A 44 -8.26 -7.52 3.50
CA PHE A 44 -7.23 -7.81 4.50
C PHE A 44 -7.58 -9.01 5.40
N GLY A 45 -8.76 -9.61 5.25
CA GLY A 45 -9.18 -10.79 6.02
C GLY A 45 -9.65 -10.47 7.44
N TYR A 46 -10.18 -9.26 7.64
CA TYR A 46 -10.73 -8.79 8.91
C TYR A 46 -12.22 -8.47 8.77
N GLU A 47 -12.92 -8.39 9.91
CA GLU A 47 -14.19 -7.71 10.01
C GLU A 47 -13.96 -6.21 10.24
N VAL A 48 -14.94 -5.38 9.86
CA VAL A 48 -14.83 -3.91 9.99
C VAL A 48 -14.51 -3.51 11.43
N ASP A 49 -15.25 -4.04 12.40
CA ASP A 49 -15.08 -3.71 13.83
C ASP A 49 -13.71 -4.09 14.40
N GLU A 50 -13.06 -5.09 13.81
CA GLU A 50 -11.70 -5.49 14.22
C GLU A 50 -10.63 -4.47 13.79
N LEU A 51 -10.92 -3.66 12.77
CA LEU A 51 -9.99 -2.65 12.21
C LEU A 51 -10.20 -1.26 12.80
N LEU A 52 -11.39 -0.94 13.28
CA LEU A 52 -11.67 0.38 13.87
C LEU A 52 -10.78 0.63 15.09
N GLY A 53 -10.16 1.80 15.12
CA GLY A 53 -9.21 2.19 16.19
C GLY A 53 -7.86 1.48 16.12
N LYS A 54 -7.59 0.65 15.10
CA LYS A 54 -6.30 -0.01 14.93
C LYS A 54 -5.35 0.81 14.06
N PRO A 55 -4.03 0.75 14.33
CA PRO A 55 -3.06 1.41 13.48
C PRO A 55 -2.96 0.72 12.12
N LEU A 56 -2.83 1.49 11.04
CA LEU A 56 -2.57 0.96 9.70
C LEU A 56 -1.32 0.06 9.63
N ALA A 57 -0.42 0.18 10.61
CA ALA A 57 0.75 -0.69 10.77
C ALA A 57 0.39 -2.19 10.80
N LEU A 58 -0.81 -2.54 11.28
CA LEU A 58 -1.32 -3.91 11.33
C LEU A 58 -1.31 -4.59 9.95
N LEU A 59 -1.51 -3.80 8.89
CA LEU A 59 -1.66 -4.25 7.51
C LEU A 59 -0.32 -4.30 6.75
N TYR A 60 0.76 -3.92 7.40
CA TYR A 60 2.12 -3.95 6.82
C TYR A 60 2.84 -5.24 7.20
N PRO A 61 3.77 -5.72 6.35
CA PRO A 61 4.59 -6.89 6.68
C PRO A 61 5.44 -6.71 7.94
N SER A 62 5.88 -5.47 8.21
CA SER A 62 6.66 -5.12 9.40
C SER A 62 6.45 -3.66 9.83
N MET A 63 6.80 -3.34 11.08
CA MET A 63 6.81 -1.97 11.60
C MET A 63 7.82 -1.08 10.86
N ASP A 64 8.95 -1.66 10.44
CA ASP A 64 9.98 -0.93 9.69
C ASP A 64 9.45 -0.46 8.34
N GLU A 65 8.70 -1.32 7.61
CA GLU A 65 8.05 -0.95 6.35
C GLU A 65 6.99 0.14 6.56
N PHE A 66 6.17 0.00 7.60
CA PHE A 66 5.18 1.03 7.95
C PHE A 66 5.83 2.39 8.20
N THR A 67 6.92 2.41 8.96
CA THR A 67 7.66 3.63 9.28
C THR A 67 8.34 4.20 8.04
N HIS A 68 9.00 3.35 7.27
CA HIS A 68 9.71 3.75 6.05
C HIS A 68 8.77 4.37 5.01
N VAL A 69 7.67 3.70 4.71
CA VAL A 69 6.65 4.19 3.77
C VAL A 69 6.04 5.51 4.26
N GLY A 70 5.80 5.64 5.57
CA GLY A 70 5.32 6.90 6.15
C GLY A 70 6.30 8.05 5.93
N ASN A 71 7.59 7.80 6.15
CA ASN A 71 8.65 8.80 5.93
C ASN A 71 8.80 9.21 4.46
N LEU A 72 8.63 8.28 3.52
CA LEU A 72 8.64 8.58 2.08
C LEU A 72 7.38 9.33 1.64
N GLY A 73 6.22 8.95 2.16
CA GLY A 73 4.93 9.51 1.75
C GLY A 73 4.67 10.92 2.30
N LEU A 74 5.14 11.21 3.52
CA LEU A 74 4.86 12.48 4.18
C LEU A 74 5.29 13.72 3.38
N PRO A 75 6.53 13.83 2.86
CA PRO A 75 6.92 14.98 2.05
C PRO A 75 6.12 15.08 0.74
N VAL A 76 5.80 13.96 0.10
CA VAL A 76 4.99 13.92 -1.12
C VAL A 76 3.58 14.44 -0.85
N MET A 77 2.95 13.99 0.23
CA MET A 77 1.61 14.45 0.61
C MET A 77 1.58 15.93 1.03
N ARG A 78 2.65 16.43 1.66
CA ARG A 78 2.79 17.87 1.96
C ARG A 78 2.87 18.71 0.69
N GLU A 79 3.62 18.24 -0.29
CA GLU A 79 3.79 18.95 -1.56
C GLU A 79 2.53 18.86 -2.44
N LYS A 80 1.99 17.63 -2.64
CA LYS A 80 0.94 17.35 -3.63
C LYS A 80 -0.47 17.22 -3.04
N GLY A 81 -0.58 16.96 -1.74
CA GLY A 81 -1.85 16.63 -1.09
C GLY A 81 -2.32 15.19 -1.34
N THR A 82 -1.63 14.45 -2.20
CA THR A 82 -1.95 13.09 -2.59
C THR A 82 -0.72 12.18 -2.52
N TYR A 83 -0.97 10.89 -2.40
CA TYR A 83 0.04 9.84 -2.44
C TYR A 83 -0.44 8.67 -3.30
N ASN A 84 0.48 8.02 -3.99
CA ASN A 84 0.18 6.86 -4.82
C ASN A 84 1.42 5.97 -4.94
N ASP A 85 1.28 4.69 -4.64
CA ASP A 85 2.30 3.67 -4.89
C ASP A 85 1.70 2.26 -4.98
N GLU A 86 2.54 1.30 -5.34
CA GLU A 86 2.24 -0.13 -5.26
C GLU A 86 3.22 -0.78 -4.30
N ARG A 87 2.70 -1.54 -3.34
CA ARG A 87 3.50 -2.16 -2.28
C ARG A 87 2.97 -3.52 -1.88
N ILE A 88 3.81 -4.28 -1.20
CA ILE A 88 3.40 -5.54 -0.58
C ILE A 88 2.78 -5.24 0.78
N MET A 89 1.55 -5.73 0.97
CA MET A 89 0.79 -5.64 2.23
C MET A 89 0.61 -7.04 2.82
N ARG A 90 0.15 -7.10 4.08
CA ARG A 90 -0.07 -8.35 4.82
C ARG A 90 -1.53 -8.48 5.22
N ARG A 91 -2.10 -9.68 4.97
CA ARG A 91 -3.43 -10.05 5.47
C ARG A 91 -3.35 -10.58 6.91
N ARG A 92 -4.50 -10.77 7.54
CA ARG A 92 -4.65 -11.34 8.89
C ARG A 92 -3.97 -12.71 9.02
N ASP A 93 -4.09 -13.57 8.03
CA ASP A 93 -3.50 -14.91 8.00
C ASP A 93 -1.97 -14.92 7.78
N GLY A 94 -1.36 -13.73 7.64
CA GLY A 94 0.06 -13.56 7.39
C GLY A 94 0.46 -13.63 5.92
N SER A 95 -0.47 -13.95 5.02
CA SER A 95 -0.19 -13.95 3.57
C SER A 95 0.14 -12.55 3.07
N LEU A 96 1.02 -12.48 2.09
CA LEU A 96 1.46 -11.24 1.47
C LEU A 96 0.84 -11.07 0.10
N PHE A 97 0.51 -9.83 -0.27
CA PHE A 97 -0.07 -9.52 -1.57
C PHE A 97 0.38 -8.14 -2.05
N TRP A 98 0.41 -7.96 -3.37
CA TRP A 98 0.61 -6.65 -3.97
C TRP A 98 -0.66 -5.82 -3.88
N CYS A 99 -0.50 -4.60 -3.38
CA CYS A 99 -1.58 -3.65 -3.19
C CYS A 99 -1.21 -2.32 -3.83
N HIS A 100 -2.10 -1.80 -4.67
CA HIS A 100 -2.06 -0.42 -5.10
C HIS A 100 -2.70 0.44 -4.02
N VAL A 101 -1.98 1.43 -3.53
CA VAL A 101 -2.43 2.33 -2.46
C VAL A 101 -2.43 3.75 -2.98
N ALA A 102 -3.57 4.41 -2.91
CA ALA A 102 -3.69 5.83 -3.18
C ALA A 102 -4.31 6.55 -1.98
N GLY A 103 -3.83 7.75 -1.70
CA GLY A 103 -4.31 8.52 -0.55
C GLY A 103 -4.42 10.01 -0.84
N ARG A 104 -5.31 10.67 -0.11
CA ARG A 104 -5.48 12.12 -0.13
C ARG A 104 -5.60 12.64 1.29
N ALA A 105 -4.75 13.62 1.62
CA ALA A 105 -4.80 14.32 2.89
C ALA A 105 -5.93 15.36 2.89
N LEU A 106 -6.59 15.51 4.04
CA LEU A 106 -7.54 16.58 4.29
C LEU A 106 -6.80 17.92 4.40
N ASP A 107 -5.66 17.92 5.11
CA ASP A 107 -4.78 19.08 5.28
C ASP A 107 -3.34 18.72 4.87
N ARG A 108 -2.78 19.50 3.95
CA ARG A 108 -1.41 19.31 3.44
C ARG A 108 -0.35 19.71 4.47
N SER A 109 -0.67 20.56 5.43
CA SER A 109 0.28 20.96 6.50
C SER A 109 0.52 19.82 7.49
N ASP A 110 -0.50 18.99 7.76
CA ASP A 110 -0.42 17.75 8.54
C ASP A 110 -1.18 16.61 7.84
N PRO A 111 -0.57 15.97 6.82
CA PRO A 111 -1.25 14.98 6.00
C PRO A 111 -1.76 13.77 6.75
N PHE A 112 -1.13 13.41 7.87
CA PHE A 112 -1.57 12.25 8.65
C PHE A 112 -2.61 12.58 9.72
N ALA A 113 -2.90 13.87 9.98
CA ALA A 113 -3.98 14.25 10.87
C ALA A 113 -5.30 13.63 10.44
N CYS A 114 -5.61 13.71 9.14
CA CYS A 114 -6.75 13.02 8.53
C CYS A 114 -6.48 12.77 7.05
N ALA A 115 -6.63 11.52 6.62
CA ALA A 115 -6.49 11.16 5.22
C ALA A 115 -7.49 10.07 4.81
N VAL A 116 -7.93 10.13 3.56
CA VAL A 116 -8.70 9.07 2.89
C VAL A 116 -7.74 8.24 2.06
N TRP A 117 -7.88 6.92 2.15
CA TRP A 117 -7.06 5.96 1.45
C TRP A 117 -7.91 4.99 0.64
N MET A 118 -7.42 4.61 -0.53
CA MET A 118 -7.89 3.52 -1.36
C MET A 118 -6.82 2.41 -1.35
N PHE A 119 -7.28 1.18 -1.29
CA PHE A 119 -6.46 -0.03 -1.38
C PHE A 119 -7.08 -0.96 -2.41
N GLU A 120 -6.32 -1.31 -3.43
CA GLU A 120 -6.72 -2.25 -4.47
C GLU A 120 -5.80 -3.47 -4.42
N ASP A 121 -6.37 -4.66 -4.24
CA ASP A 121 -5.63 -5.90 -4.37
C ASP A 121 -5.31 -6.14 -5.85
N ILE A 122 -4.03 -6.13 -6.19
CA ILE A 122 -3.55 -6.36 -7.55
C ILE A 122 -2.87 -7.73 -7.69
N SER A 123 -3.14 -8.67 -6.75
CA SER A 123 -2.51 -10.00 -6.73
C SER A 123 -2.81 -10.83 -7.96
N GLU A 124 -3.96 -10.66 -8.59
CA GLU A 124 -4.29 -11.34 -9.85
C GLU A 124 -3.32 -10.94 -10.97
N ARG A 125 -2.85 -9.69 -10.95
CA ARG A 125 -1.86 -9.16 -11.91
C ARG A 125 -0.42 -9.35 -11.42
N ARG A 126 -0.22 -9.46 -10.09
CA ARG A 126 1.09 -9.53 -9.42
C ARG A 126 1.07 -10.49 -8.23
N PRO A 127 1.10 -11.81 -8.44
CA PRO A 127 1.15 -12.76 -7.33
C PRO A 127 2.47 -12.65 -6.57
N VAL A 128 2.42 -12.71 -5.24
CA VAL A 128 3.61 -12.87 -4.39
C VAL A 128 3.84 -14.36 -4.22
N THR A 129 4.65 -14.94 -5.09
CA THR A 129 4.90 -16.39 -5.12
C THR A 129 6.02 -16.85 -4.19
N THR A 130 6.80 -15.91 -3.64
CA THR A 130 8.03 -16.20 -2.89
C THR A 130 8.12 -15.35 -1.62
N SER A 131 8.53 -15.97 -0.49
CA SER A 131 8.81 -15.22 0.74
C SER A 131 10.00 -14.27 0.55
N LEU A 132 9.74 -12.97 0.70
CA LEU A 132 10.74 -11.92 0.60
C LEU A 132 11.05 -11.31 1.97
N THR A 133 12.33 -11.00 2.20
CA THR A 133 12.73 -10.15 3.33
C THR A 133 12.29 -8.71 3.09
N LEU A 134 12.25 -7.88 4.15
CA LEU A 134 11.95 -6.44 4.06
C LEU A 134 12.72 -5.78 2.91
N ARG A 135 14.05 -5.93 2.90
CA ARG A 135 14.91 -5.29 1.90
C ARG A 135 14.70 -5.81 0.49
N GLU A 136 14.36 -7.08 0.33
CA GLU A 136 14.01 -7.66 -0.96
C GLU A 136 12.67 -7.11 -1.48
N ARG A 137 11.68 -6.89 -0.61
CA ARG A 137 10.40 -6.26 -0.98
C ARG A 137 10.59 -4.82 -1.44
N GLU A 138 11.33 -4.00 -0.68
CA GLU A 138 11.64 -2.61 -1.06
C GLU A 138 12.31 -2.55 -2.44
N ILE A 139 13.32 -3.40 -2.65
CA ILE A 139 14.04 -3.43 -3.93
C ILE A 139 13.12 -3.93 -5.06
N ALA A 140 12.32 -4.98 -4.81
CA ALA A 140 11.37 -5.50 -5.80
C ALA A 140 10.36 -4.42 -6.25
N GLN A 141 9.81 -3.62 -5.32
CA GLN A 141 8.92 -2.50 -5.64
C GLN A 141 9.56 -1.52 -6.63
N HIS A 142 10.80 -1.13 -6.37
CA HIS A 142 11.52 -0.21 -7.25
C HIS A 142 11.92 -0.84 -8.60
N LEU A 143 12.25 -2.13 -8.63
CA LEU A 143 12.56 -2.84 -9.88
C LEU A 143 11.35 -2.89 -10.80
N VAL A 144 10.18 -3.15 -10.26
CA VAL A 144 8.91 -3.20 -11.00
C VAL A 144 8.53 -1.85 -11.60
N THR A 145 8.86 -0.74 -10.94
CA THR A 145 8.68 0.62 -11.47
C THR A 145 9.79 1.06 -12.43
N GLY A 146 10.72 0.17 -12.78
CA GLY A 146 11.79 0.46 -13.74
C GLY A 146 12.97 1.25 -13.17
N SER A 147 13.09 1.35 -11.85
CA SER A 147 14.20 2.07 -11.22
C SER A 147 15.54 1.35 -11.42
N THR A 148 16.58 2.11 -11.75
CA THR A 148 17.94 1.58 -11.82
C THR A 148 18.53 1.34 -10.43
N SER A 149 19.55 0.46 -10.31
CA SER A 149 20.23 0.18 -9.04
C SER A 149 20.82 1.43 -8.37
N LYS A 150 21.24 2.44 -9.17
CA LYS A 150 21.71 3.72 -8.64
C LYS A 150 20.56 4.56 -8.03
N GLN A 151 19.39 4.54 -8.66
CA GLN A 151 18.19 5.24 -8.15
C GLN A 151 17.70 4.57 -6.88
N ILE A 152 17.58 3.23 -6.89
CA ILE A 152 17.19 2.42 -5.73
C ILE A 152 18.14 2.69 -4.55
N ALA A 153 19.44 2.64 -4.80
CA ALA A 153 20.46 2.88 -3.78
C ALA A 153 20.30 4.26 -3.12
N ARG A 154 20.01 5.30 -3.91
CA ARG A 154 19.76 6.65 -3.40
C ARG A 154 18.52 6.73 -2.53
N VAL A 155 17.41 6.13 -2.98
CA VAL A 155 16.13 6.14 -2.25
C VAL A 155 16.24 5.37 -0.93
N LEU A 156 16.89 4.20 -0.97
CA LEU A 156 16.99 3.31 0.19
C LEU A 156 18.20 3.61 1.11
N GLY A 157 19.01 4.62 0.79
CA GLY A 157 20.18 5.01 1.60
C GLY A 157 21.26 3.93 1.69
N ILE A 158 21.47 3.13 0.63
CA ILE A 158 22.45 2.03 0.57
C ILE A 158 23.36 2.17 -0.65
N SER A 159 24.40 1.33 -0.74
CA SER A 159 25.27 1.33 -1.92
C SER A 159 24.62 0.64 -3.12
N PRO A 160 24.93 1.06 -4.38
CA PRO A 160 24.48 0.34 -5.56
C PRO A 160 24.93 -1.15 -5.56
N ARG A 161 26.10 -1.43 -5.00
CA ARG A 161 26.61 -2.82 -4.83
C ARG A 161 25.70 -3.65 -3.92
N THR A 162 25.15 -3.04 -2.86
CA THR A 162 24.19 -3.68 -1.96
C THR A 162 22.89 -3.99 -2.70
N VAL A 163 22.40 -3.07 -3.54
CA VAL A 163 21.22 -3.30 -4.39
C VAL A 163 21.45 -4.47 -5.34
N GLU A 164 22.61 -4.52 -6.02
CA GLU A 164 22.94 -5.62 -6.93
C GLU A 164 23.02 -6.97 -6.21
N ALA A 165 23.54 -7.01 -4.98
CA ALA A 165 23.55 -8.23 -4.17
C ALA A 165 22.12 -8.72 -3.86
N HIS A 166 21.19 -7.83 -3.52
CA HIS A 166 19.80 -8.20 -3.31
C HIS A 166 19.11 -8.61 -4.62
N ARG A 167 19.40 -7.94 -5.74
CA ARG A 167 18.91 -8.36 -7.07
C ARG A 167 19.34 -9.78 -7.41
N GLY A 168 20.59 -10.13 -7.15
CA GLY A 168 21.10 -11.48 -7.33
C GLY A 168 20.35 -12.53 -6.48
N ARG A 169 19.95 -12.17 -5.24
CA ARG A 169 19.12 -13.04 -4.39
C ARG A 169 17.70 -13.18 -4.94
N LEU A 170 17.11 -12.07 -5.41
CA LEU A 170 15.80 -12.08 -6.04
C LEU A 170 15.78 -12.93 -7.31
N LEU A 171 16.81 -12.81 -8.18
CA LEU A 171 16.96 -13.65 -9.36
C LEU A 171 16.93 -15.15 -8.98
N LYS A 172 17.68 -15.55 -7.96
CA LYS A 172 17.67 -16.93 -7.47
C LYS A 172 16.33 -17.35 -6.88
N LYS A 173 15.70 -16.49 -6.07
CA LYS A 173 14.40 -16.79 -5.44
C LYS A 173 13.27 -16.95 -6.44
N TYR A 174 13.30 -16.18 -7.51
CA TYR A 174 12.31 -16.21 -8.59
C TYR A 174 12.75 -17.10 -9.75
N GLU A 175 13.89 -17.81 -9.63
CA GLU A 175 14.45 -18.66 -10.68
C GLU A 175 14.61 -17.94 -12.03
N ALA A 176 14.82 -16.62 -11.99
CA ALA A 176 14.95 -15.76 -13.16
C ALA A 176 16.43 -15.69 -13.59
N THR A 177 16.64 -15.74 -14.91
CA THR A 177 17.99 -15.70 -15.53
C THR A 177 18.41 -14.30 -15.94
N SER A 178 17.43 -13.38 -16.06
CA SER A 178 17.66 -12.00 -16.46
C SER A 178 16.83 -11.01 -15.64
N HIS A 179 17.23 -9.74 -15.69
CA HIS A 179 16.47 -8.67 -15.04
C HIS A 179 15.04 -8.54 -15.60
N GLY A 180 14.87 -8.63 -16.91
CA GLY A 180 13.56 -8.57 -17.56
C GLY A 180 12.65 -9.73 -17.11
N GLU A 181 13.21 -10.94 -17.02
CA GLU A 181 12.48 -12.10 -16.51
C GLU A 181 12.13 -11.95 -15.03
N LEU A 182 13.04 -11.41 -14.21
CA LEU A 182 12.75 -11.12 -12.80
C LEU A 182 11.58 -10.14 -12.69
N VAL A 183 11.61 -9.04 -13.42
CA VAL A 183 10.52 -8.06 -13.41
C VAL A 183 9.22 -8.69 -13.91
N ALA A 184 9.24 -9.48 -14.98
CA ALA A 184 8.06 -10.19 -15.47
C ALA A 184 7.46 -11.09 -14.36
N ARG A 185 8.29 -11.91 -13.70
CA ARG A 185 7.84 -12.79 -12.60
C ARG A 185 7.36 -12.01 -11.36
N LEU A 186 7.98 -10.88 -11.06
CA LEU A 186 7.53 -9.98 -9.98
C LEU A 186 6.16 -9.35 -10.28
N VAL A 187 5.83 -9.14 -11.54
CA VAL A 187 4.52 -8.59 -11.97
C VAL A 187 3.49 -9.67 -12.34
N GLY A 188 3.80 -10.94 -12.11
CA GLY A 188 2.88 -12.06 -12.36
C GLY A 188 2.90 -12.60 -13.78
N GLY A 189 3.92 -12.25 -14.58
CA GLY A 189 4.20 -12.91 -15.86
C GLY A 189 4.75 -14.33 -15.66
N ALA A 190 4.14 -15.32 -16.30
CA ALA A 190 4.62 -16.69 -16.35
C ALA A 190 5.90 -16.79 -17.17
#